data_22133b99a786f2a52f205599c18edfbf
#
_entry.id   22133b99a786f2a52f205599c18edfbf
#
_cell.length_a   1.000
_cell.length_b   1.000
_cell.length_c   1.000
_cell.angle_alpha   90.00
_cell.angle_beta   90.00
_cell.angle_gamma   90.00
#
_symmetry.space_group_name_H-M   'P 1'
#
loop_
_entity.id
_entity.type
_entity.pdbx_description
1 polymer ?
#
loop_
_entity_poly.entity_id
_entity_poly.type
_entity_poly.pdbx_seq_one_letter_code
_entity_poly.pdbx_strand_id
1 'polypeptide(L)'
;AVECDDEAAARWRAEATGWSEGAEIDTDSGRCRLPVRARAVLEHGRVRLPDGSVGSLRSGHILPMEEVIRAALTVPAERWAQRTFAGVRYEWGGVTDFGVDCSGLVQTTFAARGVSLPRDAAQQARIGAEVAHESIRPGDLLFFSDYGQGVTHVAFFAAGDSLTHSTVACGGVLTEPWTAGHRAAQLLPLLVTARRIP
;
A
#
# COMPACT_ATOMS: atom_id res chain seq x y z
N ALA A 1 -0.55 21.77 -9.71
CA ALA A 1 0.49 20.89 -9.18
C ALA A 1 1.76 21.72 -9.05
N VAL A 2 2.41 21.72 -7.89
CA VAL A 2 3.72 22.33 -7.69
C VAL A 2 4.74 21.30 -8.18
N GLU A 3 5.57 21.65 -9.15
CA GLU A 3 6.73 20.84 -9.50
C GLU A 3 7.66 20.80 -8.28
N CYS A 4 7.90 19.59 -7.79
CA CYS A 4 8.79 19.36 -6.66
C CYS A 4 10.05 18.71 -7.20
N ASP A 5 11.19 19.38 -7.06
CA ASP A 5 12.48 18.77 -7.36
C ASP A 5 12.85 17.69 -6.34
N ASP A 6 13.82 16.84 -6.68
CA ASP A 6 14.21 15.70 -5.84
C ASP A 6 14.72 16.15 -4.46
N GLU A 7 15.33 17.33 -4.35
CA GLU A 7 15.85 17.88 -3.11
C GLU A 7 14.70 18.35 -2.20
N ALA A 8 13.72 19.05 -2.74
CA ALA A 8 12.53 19.48 -2.00
C ALA A 8 11.71 18.25 -1.53
N ALA A 9 11.58 17.21 -2.38
CA ALA A 9 10.94 15.97 -2.01
C ALA A 9 11.70 15.22 -0.91
N ALA A 10 13.02 15.25 -0.91
CA ALA A 10 13.85 14.64 0.14
C ALA A 10 13.72 15.41 1.46
N ARG A 11 13.77 16.75 1.43
CA ARG A 11 13.52 17.58 2.61
C ARG A 11 12.14 17.33 3.20
N TRP A 12 11.10 17.33 2.36
CA TRP A 12 9.74 17.04 2.81
C TRP A 12 9.63 15.68 3.49
N ARG A 13 10.22 14.62 2.90
CA ARG A 13 10.20 13.28 3.50
C ARG A 13 10.90 13.22 4.85
N ALA A 14 11.94 14.04 5.07
CA ALA A 14 12.63 14.11 6.36
C ALA A 14 11.81 14.84 7.44
N GLU A 15 11.09 15.90 7.06
CA GLU A 15 10.30 16.71 7.98
C GLU A 15 8.91 16.11 8.25
N ALA A 16 8.26 15.57 7.22
CA ALA A 16 6.89 15.08 7.29
C ALA A 16 6.82 13.70 7.95
N THR A 17 6.95 13.67 9.26
CA THR A 17 6.91 12.45 10.09
C THR A 17 5.50 11.93 10.35
N GLY A 18 4.46 12.73 10.07
CA GLY A 18 3.07 12.30 10.16
C GLY A 18 2.64 11.45 8.96
N TRP A 19 1.87 10.41 9.24
CA TRP A 19 1.25 9.54 8.25
C TRP A 19 -0.27 9.66 8.36
N SER A 20 -0.94 9.94 7.27
CA SER A 20 -2.41 9.97 7.21
C SER A 20 -2.98 8.55 7.08
N GLU A 21 -3.97 8.24 7.89
CA GLU A 21 -4.85 7.06 7.76
C GLU A 21 -6.19 7.41 7.09
N GLY A 22 -6.22 8.50 6.31
CA GLY A 22 -7.40 9.12 5.77
C GLY A 22 -7.87 10.25 6.69
N ALA A 23 -7.53 11.50 6.35
CA ALA A 23 -7.83 12.66 7.19
C ALA A 23 -8.42 13.81 6.38
N GLU A 24 -9.27 14.60 7.01
CA GLU A 24 -9.72 15.90 6.50
C GLU A 24 -9.09 17.02 7.32
N ILE A 25 -8.55 18.01 6.64
CA ILE A 25 -7.89 19.17 7.21
C ILE A 25 -8.65 20.42 6.79
N ASP A 26 -9.03 21.24 7.75
CA ASP A 26 -9.54 22.60 7.50
C ASP A 26 -8.33 23.55 7.49
N THR A 27 -8.06 24.16 6.33
CA THR A 27 -7.01 25.18 6.10
C THR A 27 -7.64 26.53 5.82
N ASP A 28 -6.87 27.60 5.85
CA ASP A 28 -7.35 28.96 5.51
C ASP A 28 -7.81 29.06 4.04
N SER A 29 -7.31 28.19 3.15
CA SER A 29 -7.70 28.11 1.74
C SER A 29 -8.87 27.16 1.46
N GLY A 30 -9.40 26.47 2.48
CA GLY A 30 -10.50 25.53 2.35
C GLY A 30 -10.19 24.15 2.92
N ARG A 31 -11.05 23.19 2.60
CA ARG A 31 -10.90 21.82 3.08
C ARG A 31 -10.02 21.00 2.14
N CYS A 32 -9.09 20.26 2.74
CA CYS A 32 -8.22 19.30 2.06
C CYS A 32 -8.43 17.90 2.64
N ARG A 33 -8.52 16.88 1.78
CA ARG A 33 -8.49 15.47 2.17
C ARG A 33 -7.11 14.89 1.93
N LEU A 34 -6.50 14.36 2.99
CA LEU A 34 -5.27 13.58 2.92
C LEU A 34 -5.61 12.10 2.85
N PRO A 35 -5.25 11.41 1.76
CA PRO A 35 -5.46 9.96 1.67
C PRO A 35 -4.54 9.19 2.61
N VAL A 36 -4.82 7.91 2.78
CA VAL A 36 -3.91 6.95 3.41
C VAL A 36 -2.53 7.06 2.76
N ARG A 37 -1.47 7.03 3.56
CA ARG A 37 -0.07 7.19 3.15
C ARG A 37 0.40 8.63 2.93
N ALA A 38 -0.49 9.60 2.80
CA ALA A 38 -0.05 11.00 2.67
C ALA A 38 0.79 11.41 3.88
N ARG A 39 1.84 12.19 3.63
CA ARG A 39 2.73 12.69 4.67
C ARG A 39 2.35 14.12 5.04
N ALA A 40 2.49 14.43 6.32
CA ALA A 40 2.27 15.77 6.86
C ALA A 40 3.26 16.05 8.00
N VAL A 41 3.51 17.33 8.25
CA VAL A 41 4.25 17.76 9.44
C VAL A 41 3.25 18.08 10.54
N LEU A 42 3.49 17.52 11.72
CA LEU A 42 2.66 17.75 12.91
C LEU A 42 3.39 18.76 13.82
N GLU A 43 2.87 19.97 13.95
CA GLU A 43 3.46 21.03 14.74
C GLU A 43 2.41 21.69 15.64
N HIS A 44 2.62 21.67 16.94
CA HIS A 44 1.78 22.38 17.93
C HIS A 44 0.28 22.11 17.78
N GLY A 45 -0.10 20.86 17.44
CA GLY A 45 -1.50 20.47 17.24
C GLY A 45 -2.09 20.89 15.89
N ARG A 46 -1.26 21.42 14.98
CA ARG A 46 -1.63 21.75 13.60
C ARG A 46 -0.93 20.85 12.59
N VAL A 47 -1.46 20.85 11.39
CA VAL A 47 -0.99 20.03 10.27
C VAL A 47 -0.47 20.96 9.17
N ARG A 48 0.81 20.86 8.83
CA ARG A 48 1.39 21.55 7.66
C ARG A 48 1.44 20.58 6.48
N LEU A 49 0.98 21.06 5.32
CA LEU A 49 0.87 20.32 4.06
C LEU A 49 2.07 20.62 3.13
N PRO A 50 2.29 19.82 2.07
CA PRO A 50 3.41 20.01 1.15
C PRO A 50 3.44 21.36 0.43
N ASP A 51 2.30 21.99 0.22
CA ASP A 51 2.15 23.30 -0.38
C ASP A 51 2.43 24.46 0.60
N GLY A 52 2.81 24.15 1.84
CA GLY A 52 3.06 25.10 2.91
C GLY A 52 1.81 25.54 3.67
N SER A 53 0.62 25.16 3.24
CA SER A 53 -0.60 25.49 3.98
C SER A 53 -0.62 24.79 5.34
N VAL A 54 -1.21 25.46 6.34
CA VAL A 54 -1.33 24.95 7.70
C VAL A 54 -2.79 24.91 8.10
N GLY A 55 -3.23 23.78 8.63
CA GLY A 55 -4.62 23.58 9.00
C GLY A 55 -4.80 22.85 10.33
N SER A 56 -6.05 22.61 10.68
CA SER A 56 -6.44 21.82 11.83
C SER A 56 -7.09 20.53 11.40
N LEU A 57 -6.80 19.43 12.10
CA LEU A 57 -7.42 18.15 11.85
C LEU A 57 -8.93 18.27 12.16
N ARG A 58 -9.76 17.98 11.14
CA ARG A 58 -11.21 17.96 11.24
C ARG A 58 -11.75 16.57 11.57
N SER A 59 -11.28 15.57 10.82
CA SER A 59 -11.69 14.17 10.98
C SER A 59 -10.60 13.22 10.50
N GLY A 60 -10.71 11.94 10.85
CA GLY A 60 -9.71 10.93 10.57
C GLY A 60 -8.48 11.04 11.45
N HIS A 61 -7.36 10.45 11.02
CA HIS A 61 -6.15 10.39 11.84
C HIS A 61 -4.90 10.72 11.02
N ILE A 62 -3.99 11.46 11.66
CA ILE A 62 -2.60 11.60 11.23
C ILE A 62 -1.76 11.24 12.43
N LEU A 63 -1.02 10.15 12.31
CA LEU A 63 -0.22 9.59 13.39
C LEU A 63 1.28 9.76 13.10
N PRO A 64 2.13 9.90 14.12
CA PRO A 64 3.56 9.79 13.95
C PRO A 64 3.91 8.45 13.28
N MET A 65 4.86 8.47 12.33
CA MET A 65 5.24 7.27 11.58
C MET A 65 5.64 6.09 12.47
N GLU A 66 6.29 6.37 13.60
CA GLU A 66 6.67 5.34 14.58
C GLU A 66 5.47 4.62 15.18
N GLU A 67 4.37 5.33 15.43
CA GLU A 67 3.12 4.73 15.92
C GLU A 67 2.46 3.87 14.86
N VAL A 68 2.45 4.34 13.60
CA VAL A 68 1.94 3.56 12.47
C VAL A 68 2.71 2.27 12.30
N ILE A 69 4.05 2.34 12.31
CA ILE A 69 4.91 1.15 12.21
C ILE A 69 4.61 0.17 13.34
N ARG A 70 4.56 0.65 14.58
CA ARG A 70 4.27 -0.18 15.73
C ARG A 70 2.91 -0.87 15.59
N ALA A 71 1.87 -0.13 15.23
CA ALA A 71 0.53 -0.66 15.04
C ALA A 71 0.47 -1.66 13.87
N ALA A 72 1.08 -1.34 12.72
CA ALA A 72 1.09 -2.21 11.56
C ALA A 72 1.83 -3.54 11.80
N LEU A 73 2.87 -3.54 12.65
CA LEU A 73 3.61 -4.75 13.00
C LEU A 73 2.84 -5.70 13.92
N THR A 74 1.79 -5.25 14.59
CA THR A 74 0.94 -6.13 15.44
C THR A 74 -0.05 -6.98 14.62
N VAL A 75 -0.21 -6.69 13.32
CA VAL A 75 -1.16 -7.35 12.43
C VAL A 75 -0.40 -7.96 11.25
N PRO A 76 -0.71 -9.17 10.79
CA PRO A 76 -0.15 -9.72 9.54
C PRO A 76 -0.32 -8.76 8.35
N ALA A 77 0.67 -8.72 7.45
CA ALA A 77 0.71 -7.73 6.36
C ALA A 77 -0.52 -7.80 5.44
N GLU A 78 -0.93 -9.01 5.07
CA GLU A 78 -2.11 -9.26 4.24
C GLU A 78 -3.41 -8.80 4.92
N ARG A 79 -3.49 -8.93 6.23
CA ARG A 79 -4.65 -8.46 7.00
C ARG A 79 -4.66 -6.95 7.15
N TRP A 80 -3.49 -6.34 7.33
CA TRP A 80 -3.39 -4.88 7.32
C TRP A 80 -3.83 -4.31 5.97
N ALA A 81 -3.33 -4.88 4.86
CA ALA A 81 -3.73 -4.51 3.51
C ALA A 81 -5.25 -4.62 3.31
N GLN A 82 -5.82 -5.76 3.68
CA GLN A 82 -7.25 -6.00 3.58
C GLN A 82 -8.08 -4.99 4.39
N ARG A 83 -7.72 -4.73 5.65
CA ARG A 83 -8.48 -3.82 6.52
C ARG A 83 -8.41 -2.37 6.05
N THR A 84 -7.24 -1.93 5.57
CA THR A 84 -7.00 -0.54 5.16
C THR A 84 -7.59 -0.24 3.79
N PHE A 85 -7.60 -1.23 2.88
CA PHE A 85 -7.97 -1.03 1.48
C PHE A 85 -9.19 -1.84 1.02
N ALA A 86 -9.93 -2.49 1.92
CA ALA A 86 -11.13 -3.25 1.53
C ALA A 86 -12.09 -2.40 0.70
N GLY A 87 -12.41 -2.86 -0.51
CA GLY A 87 -13.33 -2.17 -1.42
C GLY A 87 -12.76 -0.92 -2.09
N VAL A 88 -11.49 -0.57 -1.87
CA VAL A 88 -10.84 0.50 -2.63
C VAL A 88 -10.72 0.07 -4.09
N ARG A 89 -11.12 0.98 -4.99
CA ARG A 89 -11.11 0.72 -6.44
C ARG A 89 -9.70 0.48 -6.96
N TYR A 90 -9.62 -0.31 -8.02
CA TYR A 90 -8.39 -0.41 -8.80
C TYR A 90 -8.10 0.93 -9.50
N GLU A 91 -6.89 1.42 -9.36
CA GLU A 91 -6.40 2.59 -10.09
C GLU A 91 -4.96 2.34 -10.50
N TRP A 92 -4.69 2.32 -11.80
CA TRP A 92 -3.31 2.15 -12.30
C TRP A 92 -2.40 3.27 -11.79
N GLY A 93 -1.28 2.92 -11.19
CA GLY A 93 -0.38 3.88 -10.56
C GLY A 93 -0.81 4.32 -9.15
N GLY A 94 -1.99 3.89 -8.69
CA GLY A 94 -2.53 4.23 -7.38
C GLY A 94 -1.77 3.59 -6.22
N VAL A 95 -1.67 4.32 -5.11
CA VAL A 95 -0.99 3.89 -3.88
C VAL A 95 -1.75 4.30 -2.61
N THR A 96 -2.99 4.77 -2.75
CA THR A 96 -3.79 5.35 -1.66
C THR A 96 -5.21 4.78 -1.63
N ASP A 97 -6.01 5.18 -0.63
CA ASP A 97 -7.43 4.85 -0.54
C ASP A 97 -8.33 5.58 -1.56
N PHE A 98 -7.77 6.47 -2.39
CA PHE A 98 -8.48 7.02 -3.56
C PHE A 98 -8.49 6.04 -4.73
N GLY A 99 -7.52 5.17 -4.77
CA GLY A 99 -7.33 4.10 -5.72
C GLY A 99 -5.96 3.46 -5.54
N VAL A 100 -5.88 2.16 -5.77
CA VAL A 100 -4.64 1.40 -5.57
C VAL A 100 -4.51 0.30 -6.61
N ASP A 101 -3.31 0.11 -7.19
CA ASP A 101 -3.01 -1.07 -8.00
C ASP A 101 -2.36 -2.20 -7.18
N CYS A 102 -2.05 -3.32 -7.81
CA CYS A 102 -1.54 -4.50 -7.13
C CYS A 102 -0.22 -4.22 -6.38
N SER A 103 0.76 -3.62 -7.04
CA SER A 103 2.07 -3.30 -6.43
C SER A 103 2.02 -2.09 -5.51
N GLY A 104 1.10 -1.15 -5.73
CA GLY A 104 0.81 -0.03 -4.83
C GLY A 104 0.22 -0.48 -3.50
N LEU A 105 -0.67 -1.46 -3.52
CA LEU A 105 -1.20 -2.11 -2.31
C LEU A 105 -0.06 -2.70 -1.46
N VAL A 106 0.82 -3.48 -2.09
CA VAL A 106 1.99 -4.07 -1.44
C VAL A 106 2.93 -2.99 -0.93
N GLN A 107 3.29 -2.03 -1.78
CA GLN A 107 4.21 -0.95 -1.42
C GLN A 107 3.71 -0.14 -0.22
N THR A 108 2.42 0.22 -0.20
CA THR A 108 1.84 1.01 0.89
C THR A 108 1.76 0.20 2.19
N THR A 109 1.40 -1.08 2.10
CA THR A 109 1.38 -1.98 3.26
C THR A 109 2.76 -2.07 3.91
N PHE A 110 3.81 -2.28 3.14
CA PHE A 110 5.17 -2.36 3.67
C PHE A 110 5.71 -1.00 4.11
N ALA A 111 5.34 0.11 3.44
CA ALA A 111 5.69 1.45 3.90
C ALA A 111 5.12 1.75 5.29
N ALA A 112 3.87 1.33 5.58
CA ALA A 112 3.29 1.43 6.92
C ALA A 112 4.02 0.59 7.97
N ARG A 113 4.80 -0.40 7.55
CA ARG A 113 5.63 -1.27 8.41
C ARG A 113 7.11 -0.81 8.47
N GLY A 114 7.42 0.36 7.91
CA GLY A 114 8.78 0.92 7.87
C GLY A 114 9.69 0.32 6.78
N VAL A 115 9.15 -0.51 5.89
CA VAL A 115 9.91 -1.13 4.80
C VAL A 115 9.64 -0.42 3.48
N SER A 116 10.69 0.06 2.81
CA SER A 116 10.58 0.69 1.50
C SER A 116 10.71 -0.36 0.39
N LEU A 117 9.68 -0.50 -0.44
CA LEU A 117 9.68 -1.38 -1.60
C LEU A 117 9.65 -0.56 -2.90
N PRO A 118 10.21 -1.11 -4.01
CA PRO A 118 10.05 -0.51 -5.33
C PRO A 118 8.59 -0.35 -5.73
N ARG A 119 8.33 0.50 -6.74
CA ARG A 119 6.97 0.77 -7.19
C ARG A 119 6.36 -0.40 -7.97
N ASP A 120 7.14 -1.04 -8.85
CA ASP A 120 6.63 -2.00 -9.80
C ASP A 120 6.72 -3.45 -9.29
N ALA A 121 5.72 -4.27 -9.61
CA ALA A 121 5.67 -5.67 -9.21
C ALA A 121 6.92 -6.46 -9.67
N ALA A 122 7.41 -6.20 -10.89
CA ALA A 122 8.62 -6.85 -11.41
C ALA A 122 9.89 -6.52 -10.61
N GLN A 123 9.96 -5.32 -10.04
CA GLN A 123 11.05 -4.91 -9.16
C GLN A 123 10.86 -5.50 -7.76
N GLN A 124 9.64 -5.51 -7.24
CA GLN A 124 9.30 -6.12 -5.94
C GLN A 124 9.60 -7.62 -5.91
N ALA A 125 9.42 -8.32 -7.04
CA ALA A 125 9.73 -9.74 -7.17
C ALA A 125 11.22 -10.09 -6.97
N ARG A 126 12.11 -9.09 -6.89
CA ARG A 126 13.56 -9.25 -6.65
C ARG A 126 13.96 -8.95 -5.20
N ILE A 127 13.00 -8.56 -4.36
CA ILE A 127 13.24 -8.14 -2.98
C ILE A 127 12.82 -9.26 -2.01
N GLY A 128 13.57 -9.40 -0.94
CA GLY A 128 13.32 -10.40 0.09
C GLY A 128 13.83 -11.80 -0.24
N ALA A 129 13.54 -12.74 0.65
CA ALA A 129 13.92 -14.14 0.49
C ALA A 129 12.98 -14.84 -0.49
N GLU A 130 13.53 -15.67 -1.37
CA GLU A 130 12.74 -16.56 -2.22
C GLU A 130 12.09 -17.65 -1.37
N VAL A 131 10.83 -17.97 -1.69
CA VAL A 131 10.03 -18.95 -0.97
C VAL A 131 9.67 -20.08 -1.91
N ALA A 132 10.05 -21.32 -1.56
CA ALA A 132 9.63 -22.49 -2.29
C ALA A 132 8.10 -22.66 -2.19
N HIS A 133 7.48 -23.23 -3.24
CA HIS A 133 6.01 -23.31 -3.35
C HIS A 133 5.36 -23.99 -2.12
N GLU A 134 5.98 -25.07 -1.64
CA GLU A 134 5.50 -25.84 -0.48
C GLU A 134 5.73 -25.12 0.88
N SER A 135 6.49 -24.04 0.87
CA SER A 135 6.84 -23.24 2.06
C SER A 135 6.08 -21.89 2.12
N ILE A 136 5.17 -21.65 1.19
CA ILE A 136 4.34 -20.44 1.13
C ILE A 136 3.43 -20.39 2.37
N ARG A 137 3.38 -19.22 3.02
CA ARG A 137 2.54 -18.98 4.20
C ARG A 137 1.91 -17.58 4.15
N PRO A 138 0.85 -17.33 4.93
CA PRO A 138 0.22 -16.02 4.99
C PRO A 138 1.23 -14.90 5.23
N GLY A 139 1.11 -13.82 4.47
CA GLY A 139 2.03 -12.68 4.42
C GLY A 139 3.09 -12.73 3.32
N ASP A 140 3.34 -13.89 2.71
CA ASP A 140 4.23 -13.98 1.55
C ASP A 140 3.61 -13.28 0.33
N LEU A 141 4.48 -12.72 -0.51
CA LEU A 141 4.11 -12.10 -1.77
C LEU A 141 4.22 -13.11 -2.91
N LEU A 142 3.17 -13.24 -3.67
CA LEU A 142 3.10 -14.09 -4.87
C LEU A 142 3.09 -13.22 -6.11
N PHE A 143 3.96 -13.54 -7.07
CA PHE A 143 4.17 -12.77 -8.28
C PHE A 143 3.79 -13.59 -9.51
N PHE A 144 2.97 -13.00 -10.39
CA PHE A 144 2.35 -13.69 -11.50
C PHE A 144 2.69 -13.01 -12.84
N SER A 145 2.78 -13.83 -13.90
CA SER A 145 2.86 -13.39 -15.30
C SER A 145 1.46 -13.42 -15.92
N ASP A 146 0.65 -12.41 -15.58
CA ASP A 146 -0.76 -12.36 -15.98
C ASP A 146 -0.97 -11.86 -17.40
N TYR A 147 -0.11 -10.91 -17.85
CA TYR A 147 -0.17 -10.32 -19.19
C TYR A 147 1.23 -10.31 -19.83
N GLY A 148 1.45 -11.19 -20.77
CA GLY A 148 2.70 -11.22 -21.53
C GLY A 148 3.87 -11.91 -20.82
N GLN A 149 5.09 -11.39 -21.01
CA GLN A 149 6.30 -11.95 -20.44
C GLN A 149 6.73 -11.21 -19.16
N GLY A 150 7.15 -11.98 -18.16
CA GLY A 150 7.64 -11.45 -16.89
C GLY A 150 6.52 -11.17 -15.88
N VAL A 151 6.91 -10.63 -14.74
CA VAL A 151 6.00 -10.34 -13.63
C VAL A 151 5.16 -9.11 -13.95
N THR A 152 3.84 -9.27 -13.93
CA THR A 152 2.88 -8.19 -14.20
C THR A 152 1.87 -7.98 -13.06
N HIS A 153 1.77 -8.93 -12.13
CA HIS A 153 0.84 -8.86 -11.01
C HIS A 153 1.48 -9.36 -9.71
N VAL A 154 1.01 -8.84 -8.58
CA VAL A 154 1.42 -9.26 -7.23
C VAL A 154 0.22 -9.35 -6.31
N ALA A 155 0.23 -10.35 -5.41
CA ALA A 155 -0.76 -10.54 -4.37
C ALA A 155 -0.09 -10.96 -3.06
N PHE A 156 -0.73 -10.68 -1.93
CA PHE A 156 -0.42 -11.37 -0.68
C PHE A 156 -1.06 -12.74 -0.67
N PHE A 157 -0.32 -13.76 -0.25
CA PHE A 157 -0.93 -15.00 0.19
C PHE A 157 -1.58 -14.77 1.55
N ALA A 158 -2.82 -15.21 1.71
CA ALA A 158 -3.62 -15.04 2.92
C ALA A 158 -4.08 -16.42 3.46
N ALA A 159 -4.52 -16.41 4.71
CA ALA A 159 -5.02 -17.63 5.34
C ALA A 159 -6.20 -18.25 4.57
N GLY A 160 -6.32 -19.59 4.62
CA GLY A 160 -7.38 -20.34 3.94
C GLY A 160 -7.17 -20.41 2.42
N ASP A 161 -5.92 -20.52 1.99
CA ASP A 161 -5.54 -20.59 0.57
C ASP A 161 -6.19 -19.49 -0.26
N SER A 162 -6.00 -18.25 0.19
CA SER A 162 -6.62 -17.07 -0.41
C SER A 162 -5.56 -16.07 -0.86
N LEU A 163 -5.94 -15.15 -1.77
CA LEU A 163 -5.14 -14.02 -2.17
C LEU A 163 -5.80 -12.71 -1.74
N THR A 164 -5.01 -11.82 -1.13
CA THR A 164 -5.40 -10.40 -0.97
C THR A 164 -4.67 -9.58 -2.01
N HIS A 165 -5.40 -8.97 -2.94
CA HIS A 165 -4.83 -8.20 -4.03
C HIS A 165 -5.77 -7.09 -4.52
N SER A 166 -5.22 -6.16 -5.31
CA SER A 166 -5.97 -5.20 -6.10
C SER A 166 -5.92 -5.62 -7.56
N THR A 167 -7.08 -5.79 -8.21
CA THR A 167 -7.16 -6.28 -9.58
C THR A 167 -8.25 -5.57 -10.38
N VAL A 168 -7.96 -5.31 -11.67
CA VAL A 168 -8.92 -4.76 -12.63
C VAL A 168 -10.13 -5.69 -12.77
N ALA A 169 -9.90 -7.00 -12.83
CA ALA A 169 -10.95 -7.99 -13.03
C ALA A 169 -12.06 -7.95 -11.98
N CYS A 170 -11.71 -7.57 -10.74
CA CYS A 170 -12.65 -7.45 -9.64
C CYS A 170 -12.96 -6.00 -9.25
N GLY A 171 -12.42 -5.04 -9.99
CA GLY A 171 -12.65 -3.61 -9.80
C GLY A 171 -11.90 -2.97 -8.63
N GLY A 172 -11.10 -3.71 -7.86
CA GLY A 172 -10.39 -3.17 -6.71
C GLY A 172 -9.76 -4.21 -5.79
N VAL A 173 -9.65 -3.84 -4.52
CA VAL A 173 -9.03 -4.67 -3.48
C VAL A 173 -10.04 -5.63 -2.86
N LEU A 174 -9.66 -6.90 -2.86
CA LEU A 174 -10.44 -7.97 -2.22
C LEU A 174 -9.53 -9.07 -1.70
N THR A 175 -10.10 -9.95 -0.90
CA THR A 175 -9.50 -11.25 -0.56
C THR A 175 -10.42 -12.34 -1.11
N GLU A 176 -9.87 -13.22 -1.93
CA GLU A 176 -10.63 -14.28 -2.56
C GLU A 176 -9.90 -15.64 -2.47
N PRO A 177 -10.64 -16.75 -2.36
CA PRO A 177 -10.04 -18.07 -2.25
C PRO A 177 -9.47 -18.53 -3.60
N TRP A 178 -8.51 -19.46 -3.56
CA TRP A 178 -7.95 -20.14 -4.73
C TRP A 178 -8.87 -21.25 -5.27
N THR A 179 -10.15 -21.00 -5.33
CA THR A 179 -11.15 -21.96 -5.81
C THR A 179 -11.72 -21.56 -7.16
N ALA A 180 -12.22 -22.53 -7.91
CA ALA A 180 -12.81 -22.28 -9.23
C ALA A 180 -13.89 -21.19 -9.17
N GLY A 181 -13.92 -20.33 -10.18
CA GLY A 181 -14.81 -19.18 -10.27
C GLY A 181 -14.22 -17.87 -9.76
N HIS A 182 -13.09 -17.90 -9.09
CA HIS A 182 -12.39 -16.71 -8.62
C HIS A 182 -11.19 -16.34 -9.51
N ARG A 183 -10.83 -15.05 -9.50
CA ARG A 183 -9.64 -14.57 -10.23
C ARG A 183 -8.36 -15.20 -9.69
N ALA A 184 -8.25 -15.41 -8.38
CA ALA A 184 -7.12 -16.07 -7.74
C ALA A 184 -6.83 -17.45 -8.35
N ALA A 185 -7.85 -18.26 -8.66
CA ALA A 185 -7.66 -19.55 -9.29
C ALA A 185 -7.08 -19.45 -10.73
N GLN A 186 -7.38 -18.39 -11.45
CA GLN A 186 -6.83 -18.13 -12.79
C GLN A 186 -5.36 -17.68 -12.72
N LEU A 187 -4.94 -17.08 -11.62
CA LEU A 187 -3.56 -16.62 -11.41
C LEU A 187 -2.62 -17.77 -11.01
N LEU A 188 -3.13 -18.81 -10.34
CA LEU A 188 -2.31 -19.90 -9.81
C LEU A 188 -1.37 -20.55 -10.85
N PRO A 189 -1.82 -20.93 -12.08
CA PRO A 189 -0.93 -21.49 -13.11
C PRO A 189 0.06 -20.48 -13.68
N LEU A 190 -0.08 -19.20 -13.35
CA LEU A 190 0.76 -18.09 -13.83
C LEU A 190 1.78 -17.64 -12.77
N LEU A 191 1.90 -18.35 -11.66
CA LEU A 191 2.84 -18.04 -10.58
C LEU A 191 4.29 -18.15 -11.09
N VAL A 192 5.05 -17.06 -10.95
CA VAL A 192 6.46 -16.97 -11.36
C VAL A 192 7.40 -17.20 -10.18
N THR A 193 7.12 -16.55 -9.05
CA THR A 193 7.93 -16.64 -7.84
C THR A 193 7.13 -16.19 -6.61
N ALA A 194 7.59 -16.61 -5.44
CA ALA A 194 7.10 -16.12 -4.15
C ALA A 194 8.26 -15.47 -3.38
N ARG A 195 7.96 -14.40 -2.63
CA ARG A 195 8.94 -13.67 -1.83
C ARG A 195 8.42 -13.44 -0.42
N ARG A 196 9.31 -13.56 0.56
CA ARG A 196 9.07 -13.17 1.94
C ARG A 196 9.86 -11.93 2.27
N ILE A 197 9.16 -10.90 2.65
CA ILE A 197 9.76 -9.65 3.12
C ILE A 197 9.90 -9.75 4.65
N PRO A 198 11.06 -9.42 5.22
CA PRO A 198 11.31 -9.52 6.66
C PRO A 198 10.47 -8.55 7.49
#